data_03a1b7e1351831a7bb8aaf1c42244c14
#
_entry.id   03a1b7e1351831a7bb8aaf1c42244c14
#
_cell.length_a   1.000
_cell.length_b   1.000
_cell.length_c   1.000
_cell.angle_alpha   90.00
_cell.angle_beta   90.00
_cell.angle_gamma   90.00
#
_symmetry.space_group_name_H-M   'P 1'
#
loop_
_entity.id
_entity.type
_entity.pdbx_description
1 polymer ?
#
loop_
_entity_poly.entity_id
_entity_poly.type
_entity_poly.pdbx_seq_one_letter_code
_entity_poly.pdbx_strand_id
1 'polypeptide(L)'
;MSWIRSVKKKGEEILPELLADDAFLQGVQEFSMFDPDLLRSIGFLPNEYLYYYYHREKALENIKKSGATRGKTIENVNIQMMDELKHMDIDADPEGALQIFLYYMQVRENSYMSIESGLAKRPLLEKGQLEVPDGMGYAGVMLDCIEGMQSEKGKYLVLSVENNGSIPGLADEDVIETTCLVSKDGIHPVRVEEVPEHCYLLIRLIKMYEKLTVEAVKNQSKETAVQALMLHPLVNSYSLAKQLVDKYNEVYGGIFH
;
A
#
# COMPACT_ATOMS: atom_id res chain seq x y z
N MET A 1 -0.42 -6.22 0.37
CA MET A 1 0.81 -6.67 1.05
C MET A 1 1.69 -7.32 0.02
N SER A 2 2.90 -6.85 -0.14
CA SER A 2 3.83 -7.38 -1.12
C SER A 2 5.27 -7.37 -0.60
N TRP A 3 6.10 -8.22 -1.18
CA TRP A 3 7.52 -8.30 -0.91
C TRP A 3 8.30 -8.28 -2.22
N ILE A 4 9.38 -7.50 -2.27
CA ILE A 4 10.34 -7.55 -3.36
C ILE A 4 11.24 -8.76 -3.11
N ARG A 5 11.13 -9.75 -3.99
CA ARG A 5 11.81 -11.03 -3.88
C ARG A 5 13.10 -11.12 -4.68
N SER A 6 13.23 -10.29 -5.70
CA SER A 6 14.38 -10.30 -6.62
C SER A 6 14.63 -8.88 -7.11
N VAL A 7 15.87 -8.47 -7.06
CA VAL A 7 16.35 -7.21 -7.65
C VAL A 7 17.55 -7.55 -8.51
N LYS A 8 17.43 -7.28 -9.81
CA LYS A 8 18.50 -7.61 -10.78
C LYS A 8 19.16 -6.36 -11.33
N LYS A 9 20.49 -6.35 -11.34
CA LYS A 9 21.31 -5.35 -12.02
C LYS A 9 22.12 -6.02 -13.13
N LYS A 10 21.86 -5.63 -14.37
CA LYS A 10 22.48 -6.25 -15.57
C LYS A 10 22.30 -7.78 -15.65
N GLY A 11 21.20 -8.30 -15.12
CA GLY A 11 20.86 -9.72 -15.12
C GLY A 11 21.33 -10.49 -13.87
N GLU A 12 22.17 -9.92 -13.03
CA GLU A 12 22.65 -10.52 -11.78
C GLU A 12 21.74 -10.16 -10.61
N GLU A 13 21.45 -11.13 -9.75
CA GLU A 13 20.67 -10.93 -8.54
C GLU A 13 21.48 -10.17 -7.50
N ILE A 14 20.98 -9.04 -7.02
CA ILE A 14 21.66 -8.16 -6.04
C ILE A 14 20.88 -7.97 -4.74
N LEU A 15 19.73 -8.59 -4.56
CA LEU A 15 18.93 -8.43 -3.34
C LEU A 15 19.70 -8.81 -2.06
N PRO A 16 20.50 -9.91 -2.03
CA PRO A 16 21.31 -10.23 -0.85
C PRO A 16 22.32 -9.14 -0.49
N GLU A 17 22.92 -8.49 -1.48
CA GLU A 17 23.87 -7.38 -1.29
C GLU A 17 23.14 -6.15 -0.72
N LEU A 18 21.95 -5.82 -1.26
CA LEU A 18 21.13 -4.72 -0.76
C LEU A 18 20.68 -4.93 0.68
N LEU A 19 20.31 -6.16 1.05
CA LEU A 19 19.94 -6.50 2.42
C LEU A 19 21.13 -6.43 3.40
N ALA A 20 22.36 -6.62 2.93
CA ALA A 20 23.56 -6.48 3.72
C ALA A 20 24.03 -5.03 3.88
N ASP A 21 23.56 -4.11 3.04
CA ASP A 21 23.97 -2.71 3.01
C ASP A 21 23.09 -1.84 3.90
N ASP A 22 23.57 -1.50 5.10
CA ASP A 22 22.86 -0.61 6.04
C ASP A 22 22.65 0.80 5.47
N ALA A 23 23.57 1.31 4.65
CA ALA A 23 23.42 2.64 4.06
C ALA A 23 22.28 2.66 3.04
N PHE A 24 22.13 1.60 2.26
CA PHE A 24 20.98 1.43 1.38
C PHE A 24 19.66 1.32 2.16
N LEU A 25 19.58 0.45 3.16
CA LEU A 25 18.38 0.21 3.94
C LEU A 25 17.91 1.47 4.68
N GLN A 26 18.86 2.27 5.21
CA GLN A 26 18.55 3.53 5.90
C GLN A 26 18.32 4.70 4.93
N GLY A 27 18.90 4.66 3.73
CA GLY A 27 18.78 5.70 2.72
C GLY A 27 17.45 5.69 1.96
N VAL A 28 16.77 4.54 1.93
CA VAL A 28 15.47 4.39 1.26
C VAL A 28 14.35 4.49 2.29
N GLN A 29 13.49 5.49 2.15
CA GLN A 29 12.45 5.80 3.14
C GLN A 29 11.56 4.60 3.47
N GLU A 30 11.16 3.84 2.46
CA GLU A 30 10.26 2.68 2.59
C GLU A 30 10.91 1.56 3.40
N PHE A 31 12.23 1.44 3.39
CA PHE A 31 12.96 0.40 4.12
C PHE A 31 13.49 0.90 5.46
N SER A 32 13.79 2.19 5.58
CA SER A 32 14.34 2.80 6.81
C SER A 32 13.41 2.72 8.02
N MET A 33 12.12 2.46 7.81
CA MET A 33 11.15 2.26 8.88
C MET A 33 11.24 0.88 9.53
N PHE A 34 11.81 -0.11 8.84
CA PHE A 34 11.95 -1.47 9.33
C PHE A 34 13.30 -1.65 10.05
N ASP A 35 13.31 -2.60 10.99
CA ASP A 35 14.54 -3.07 11.59
C ASP A 35 15.37 -3.82 10.52
N PRO A 36 16.65 -3.45 10.29
CA PRO A 36 17.49 -4.13 9.31
C PRO A 36 17.67 -5.64 9.59
N ASP A 37 17.70 -6.05 10.87
CA ASP A 37 17.83 -7.46 11.21
C ASP A 37 16.57 -8.25 10.86
N LEU A 38 15.39 -7.61 10.97
CA LEU A 38 14.14 -8.20 10.49
C LEU A 38 14.20 -8.40 8.96
N LEU A 39 14.63 -7.39 8.20
CA LEU A 39 14.74 -7.48 6.74
C LEU A 39 15.68 -8.61 6.30
N ARG A 40 16.82 -8.74 6.97
CA ARG A 40 17.79 -9.84 6.74
C ARG A 40 17.19 -11.20 7.10
N SER A 41 16.45 -11.27 8.20
CA SER A 41 15.78 -12.51 8.64
C SER A 41 14.70 -12.97 7.67
N ILE A 42 13.94 -12.04 7.09
CA ILE A 42 12.91 -12.33 6.08
C ILE A 42 13.57 -12.70 4.74
N GLY A 43 14.71 -12.07 4.41
CA GLY A 43 15.41 -12.22 3.14
C GLY A 43 14.75 -11.49 1.96
N PHE A 44 13.77 -10.63 2.22
CA PHE A 44 13.02 -9.85 1.24
C PHE A 44 12.78 -8.42 1.74
N LEU A 45 12.48 -7.52 0.80
CA LEU A 45 12.10 -6.16 1.12
C LEU A 45 10.56 -6.04 1.12
N PRO A 46 9.93 -5.84 2.29
CA PRO A 46 8.48 -5.68 2.42
C PRO A 46 8.06 -4.31 1.92
N ASN A 47 6.80 -4.20 1.43
CA ASN A 47 6.23 -2.89 1.23
C ASN A 47 5.89 -2.24 2.59
N GLU A 48 5.72 -0.93 2.59
CA GLU A 48 5.51 -0.11 3.79
C GLU A 48 4.27 -0.50 4.61
N TYR A 49 3.23 -1.05 3.99
CA TYR A 49 2.03 -1.51 4.72
C TYR A 49 2.30 -2.69 5.65
N LEU A 50 3.35 -3.47 5.37
CA LEU A 50 3.77 -4.56 6.24
C LEU A 50 4.40 -4.07 7.56
N TYR A 51 4.71 -2.76 7.65
CA TYR A 51 5.11 -2.14 8.90
C TYR A 51 4.07 -2.35 10.01
N TYR A 52 2.77 -2.20 9.69
CA TYR A 52 1.68 -2.44 10.64
C TYR A 52 1.62 -3.88 11.17
N TYR A 53 2.14 -4.83 10.42
CA TYR A 53 2.22 -6.22 10.83
C TYR A 53 3.48 -6.51 11.63
N TYR A 54 4.64 -6.13 11.09
CA TYR A 54 5.94 -6.46 11.70
C TYR A 54 6.28 -5.58 12.91
N HIS A 55 5.82 -4.33 12.94
CA HIS A 55 6.07 -3.36 14.02
C HIS A 55 4.77 -2.85 14.65
N ARG A 56 3.79 -3.74 14.83
CA ARG A 56 2.44 -3.42 15.30
C ARG A 56 2.43 -2.61 16.59
N GLU A 57 3.20 -3.02 17.59
CA GLU A 57 3.24 -2.37 18.90
C GLU A 57 3.73 -0.93 18.78
N LYS A 58 4.82 -0.72 18.03
CA LYS A 58 5.40 0.60 17.79
C LYS A 58 4.46 1.50 17.00
N ALA A 59 3.81 0.97 15.98
CA ALA A 59 2.81 1.70 15.20
C ALA A 59 1.64 2.15 16.09
N LEU A 60 1.09 1.26 16.92
CA LEU A 60 0.00 1.58 17.84
C LEU A 60 0.41 2.60 18.91
N GLU A 61 1.62 2.49 19.46
CA GLU A 61 2.16 3.45 20.43
C GLU A 61 2.29 4.84 19.81
N ASN A 62 2.87 4.93 18.60
CA ASN A 62 3.06 6.18 17.89
C ASN A 62 1.72 6.84 17.51
N ILE A 63 0.76 6.07 17.00
CA ILE A 63 -0.60 6.56 16.69
C ILE A 63 -1.28 7.11 17.95
N LYS A 64 -1.19 6.39 19.07
CA LYS A 64 -1.76 6.85 20.34
C LYS A 64 -1.09 8.13 20.86
N LYS A 65 0.23 8.23 20.75
CA LYS A 65 0.98 9.43 21.14
C LYS A 65 0.63 10.64 20.27
N SER A 66 0.41 10.46 18.97
CA SER A 66 0.09 11.55 18.06
C SER A 66 -1.31 12.14 18.30
N GLY A 67 -2.23 11.34 18.87
CA GLY A 67 -3.63 11.73 19.08
C GLY A 67 -4.42 11.95 17.77
N ALA A 68 -3.82 11.66 16.62
CA ALA A 68 -4.42 11.84 15.30
C ALA A 68 -4.19 10.60 14.43
N THR A 69 -5.14 10.32 13.56
CA THR A 69 -4.98 9.32 12.49
C THR A 69 -4.54 9.99 11.20
N ARG A 70 -3.93 9.23 10.29
CA ARG A 70 -3.61 9.71 8.96
C ARG A 70 -4.84 10.29 8.24
N GLY A 71 -6.02 9.64 8.36
CA GLY A 71 -7.26 10.15 7.78
C GLY A 71 -7.57 11.56 8.23
N LYS A 72 -7.45 11.86 9.53
CA LYS A 72 -7.67 13.21 10.06
C LYS A 72 -6.62 14.20 9.57
N THR A 73 -5.36 13.77 9.44
CA THR A 73 -4.29 14.60 8.87
C THR A 73 -4.60 14.97 7.42
N ILE A 74 -5.00 14.00 6.58
CA ILE A 74 -5.37 14.24 5.17
C ILE A 74 -6.59 15.17 5.06
N GLU A 75 -7.61 14.96 5.89
CA GLU A 75 -8.79 15.83 5.92
C GLU A 75 -8.39 17.29 6.19
N ASN A 76 -7.56 17.52 7.20
CA ASN A 76 -7.09 18.88 7.54
C ASN A 76 -6.26 19.50 6.40
N VAL A 77 -5.37 18.74 5.78
CA VAL A 77 -4.57 19.17 4.62
C VAL A 77 -5.47 19.57 3.46
N ASN A 78 -6.48 18.76 3.15
CA ASN A 78 -7.43 19.07 2.07
C ASN A 78 -8.29 20.31 2.39
N ILE A 79 -8.74 20.48 3.65
CA ILE A 79 -9.50 21.67 4.07
C ILE A 79 -8.65 22.93 3.87
N GLN A 80 -7.39 22.92 4.30
CA GLN A 80 -6.48 24.07 4.15
C GLN A 80 -6.22 24.39 2.67
N MET A 81 -5.96 23.37 1.85
CA MET A 81 -5.77 23.54 0.41
C MET A 81 -6.99 24.16 -0.26
N MET A 82 -8.17 23.62 0.03
CA MET A 82 -9.42 24.14 -0.56
C MET A 82 -9.75 25.54 -0.08
N ASP A 83 -9.40 25.89 1.17
CA ASP A 83 -9.62 27.24 1.69
C ASP A 83 -8.72 28.25 0.98
N GLU A 84 -7.45 27.95 0.78
CA GLU A 84 -6.55 28.81 0.01
C GLU A 84 -7.02 28.99 -1.44
N LEU A 85 -7.37 27.90 -2.13
CA LEU A 85 -7.85 27.96 -3.52
C LEU A 85 -9.15 28.75 -3.69
N LYS A 86 -10.05 28.74 -2.71
CA LYS A 86 -11.29 29.53 -2.73
C LYS A 86 -11.06 31.04 -2.65
N HIS A 87 -9.94 31.47 -2.10
CA HIS A 87 -9.62 32.89 -1.90
C HIS A 87 -8.78 33.48 -3.03
N MET A 88 -8.54 32.73 -4.12
CA MET A 88 -7.81 33.21 -5.29
C MET A 88 -8.66 33.14 -6.56
N ASP A 89 -8.30 33.95 -7.53
CA ASP A 89 -8.83 33.87 -8.89
C ASP A 89 -7.96 32.88 -9.69
N ILE A 90 -8.42 31.63 -9.80
CA ILE A 90 -7.68 30.55 -10.46
C ILE A 90 -7.51 30.83 -11.95
N ASP A 91 -8.49 31.49 -12.60
CA ASP A 91 -8.41 31.83 -14.02
C ASP A 91 -7.38 32.93 -14.29
N ALA A 92 -7.19 33.85 -13.33
CA ALA A 92 -6.20 34.91 -13.43
C ALA A 92 -4.78 34.45 -13.06
N ASP A 93 -4.64 33.47 -12.14
CA ASP A 93 -3.35 32.93 -11.69
C ASP A 93 -3.38 31.40 -11.60
N PRO A 94 -3.42 30.68 -12.72
CA PRO A 94 -3.44 29.22 -12.73
C PRO A 94 -2.12 28.61 -12.24
N GLU A 95 -0.98 29.31 -12.40
CA GLU A 95 0.31 28.84 -11.90
C GLU A 95 0.38 28.89 -10.38
N GLY A 96 -0.08 29.99 -9.76
CA GLY A 96 -0.22 30.08 -8.32
C GLY A 96 -1.14 29.00 -7.75
N ALA A 97 -2.26 28.72 -8.41
CA ALA A 97 -3.15 27.62 -8.02
C ALA A 97 -2.45 26.26 -8.07
N LEU A 98 -1.67 25.98 -9.13
CA LEU A 98 -0.87 24.77 -9.26
C LEU A 98 0.17 24.66 -8.12
N GLN A 99 0.85 25.76 -7.77
CA GLN A 99 1.82 25.78 -6.68
C GLN A 99 1.16 25.48 -5.32
N ILE A 100 -0.05 25.98 -5.07
CA ILE A 100 -0.83 25.64 -3.87
C ILE A 100 -1.11 24.13 -3.87
N PHE A 101 -1.62 23.59 -4.95
CA PHE A 101 -1.91 22.15 -5.07
C PHE A 101 -0.67 21.30 -4.82
N LEU A 102 0.46 21.60 -5.48
CA LEU A 102 1.71 20.85 -5.34
C LEU A 102 2.26 20.93 -3.91
N TYR A 103 2.16 22.10 -3.25
CA TYR A 103 2.57 22.25 -1.86
C TYR A 103 1.78 21.32 -0.93
N TYR A 104 0.45 21.29 -1.05
CA TYR A 104 -0.38 20.43 -0.20
C TYR A 104 -0.23 18.95 -0.55
N MET A 105 0.05 18.61 -1.81
CA MET A 105 0.43 17.26 -2.18
C MET A 105 1.75 16.83 -1.51
N GLN A 106 2.76 17.70 -1.50
CA GLN A 106 4.02 17.47 -0.77
C GLN A 106 3.79 17.27 0.74
N VAL A 107 2.94 18.10 1.36
CA VAL A 107 2.57 17.96 2.79
C VAL A 107 1.89 16.59 3.04
N ARG A 108 0.99 16.19 2.15
CA ARG A 108 0.30 14.91 2.22
C ARG A 108 1.25 13.73 2.09
N GLU A 109 2.15 13.75 1.12
CA GLU A 109 3.18 12.72 0.92
C GLU A 109 4.12 12.64 2.12
N ASN A 110 4.57 13.77 2.62
CA ASN A 110 5.46 13.86 3.77
C ASN A 110 4.81 13.37 5.08
N SER A 111 3.47 13.31 5.13
CA SER A 111 2.72 12.71 6.24
C SER A 111 2.60 11.18 6.13
N TYR A 112 2.95 10.59 4.97
CA TYR A 112 2.79 9.16 4.72
C TYR A 112 3.69 8.35 5.63
N MET A 113 3.11 7.40 6.37
CA MET A 113 3.76 6.55 7.37
C MET A 113 4.54 7.28 8.47
N SER A 114 4.56 8.64 8.49
CA SER A 114 5.37 9.41 9.43
C SER A 114 4.90 9.30 10.88
N ILE A 115 3.58 9.19 11.10
CA ILE A 115 2.99 8.99 12.43
C ILE A 115 3.31 7.57 12.91
N GLU A 116 3.01 6.60 12.11
CA GLU A 116 3.07 5.18 12.43
C GLU A 116 4.52 4.72 12.70
N SER A 117 5.43 5.10 11.81
CA SER A 117 6.85 4.72 11.92
C SER A 117 7.64 5.59 12.88
N GLY A 118 7.17 6.82 13.13
CA GLY A 118 7.91 7.84 13.87
C GLY A 118 9.09 8.42 13.09
N LEU A 119 9.18 8.20 11.77
CA LEU A 119 10.21 8.78 10.94
C LEU A 119 10.07 10.30 10.86
N ALA A 120 11.21 10.98 10.81
CA ALA A 120 11.26 12.42 10.65
C ALA A 120 10.67 12.84 9.31
N LYS A 121 9.87 13.90 9.33
CA LYS A 121 9.36 14.52 8.10
C LYS A 121 10.50 15.18 7.34
N ARG A 122 10.44 15.10 6.01
CA ARG A 122 11.39 15.83 5.14
C ARG A 122 11.11 17.33 5.19
N PRO A 123 12.12 18.19 4.99
CA PRO A 123 11.88 19.61 4.75
C PRO A 123 10.92 19.80 3.58
N LEU A 124 9.98 20.72 3.73
CA LEU A 124 9.06 21.09 2.66
C LEU A 124 9.71 22.19 1.81
N LEU A 125 9.53 22.12 0.49
CA LEU A 125 9.80 23.23 -0.42
C LEU A 125 8.68 24.25 -0.31
N GLU A 126 9.02 25.52 -0.48
CA GLU A 126 8.05 26.62 -0.47
C GLU A 126 7.23 26.67 -1.77
N LYS A 127 6.05 27.28 -1.71
CA LYS A 127 5.26 27.57 -2.91
C LYS A 127 6.07 28.45 -3.88
N GLY A 128 6.01 28.15 -5.15
CA GLY A 128 6.83 28.79 -6.19
C GLY A 128 8.17 28.09 -6.47
N GLN A 129 8.52 27.06 -5.68
CA GLN A 129 9.73 26.24 -5.88
C GLN A 129 9.41 24.80 -6.27
N LEU A 130 8.12 24.49 -6.43
CA LEU A 130 7.66 23.13 -6.67
C LEU A 130 7.56 22.87 -8.17
N GLU A 131 8.15 21.76 -8.59
CA GLU A 131 8.06 21.26 -9.95
C GLU A 131 7.00 20.16 -10.02
N VAL A 132 6.33 20.08 -11.17
CA VAL A 132 5.42 18.96 -11.43
C VAL A 132 6.27 17.68 -11.48
N PRO A 133 5.93 16.63 -10.71
CA PRO A 133 6.70 15.39 -10.75
C PRO A 133 6.76 14.81 -12.17
N ASP A 134 7.94 14.35 -12.58
CA ASP A 134 8.16 13.74 -13.90
C ASP A 134 7.37 12.42 -14.11
N GLY A 135 6.91 11.80 -13.02
CA GLY A 135 6.15 10.56 -13.06
C GLY A 135 4.67 10.79 -13.34
N MET A 136 4.12 10.02 -14.25
CA MET A 136 2.69 10.06 -14.58
C MET A 136 1.79 9.31 -13.58
N GLY A 137 2.36 8.77 -12.49
CA GLY A 137 1.60 7.99 -11.50
C GLY A 137 0.78 6.86 -12.14
N TYR A 138 -0.50 6.74 -11.78
CA TYR A 138 -1.39 5.71 -12.36
C TYR A 138 -1.62 5.86 -13.86
N ALA A 139 -1.55 7.08 -14.40
CA ALA A 139 -1.64 7.29 -15.85
C ALA A 139 -0.43 6.69 -16.58
N GLY A 140 0.77 6.76 -15.99
CA GLY A 140 1.97 6.09 -16.50
C GLY A 140 1.81 4.57 -16.57
N VAL A 141 1.31 3.96 -15.50
CA VAL A 141 1.03 2.51 -15.48
C VAL A 141 0.02 2.11 -16.56
N MET A 142 -1.02 2.93 -16.77
CA MET A 142 -2.01 2.68 -17.83
C MET A 142 -1.39 2.77 -19.23
N LEU A 143 -0.56 3.78 -19.48
CA LEU A 143 0.15 3.91 -20.76
C LEU A 143 1.12 2.76 -20.99
N ASP A 144 1.89 2.37 -19.99
CA ASP A 144 2.77 1.20 -20.04
C ASP A 144 2.01 -0.10 -20.34
N CYS A 145 0.80 -0.24 -19.79
CA CYS A 145 -0.07 -1.37 -20.09
C CYS A 145 -0.51 -1.35 -21.57
N ILE A 146 -0.96 -0.19 -22.09
CA ILE A 146 -1.36 -0.02 -23.49
C ILE A 146 -0.17 -0.32 -24.43
N GLU A 147 1.00 0.24 -24.15
CA GLU A 147 2.21 -0.04 -24.94
C GLU A 147 2.61 -1.53 -24.88
N GLY A 148 2.53 -2.15 -23.70
CA GLY A 148 2.76 -3.58 -23.54
C GLY A 148 1.85 -4.40 -24.45
N MET A 149 0.55 -4.11 -24.44
CA MET A 149 -0.47 -4.80 -25.25
C MET A 149 -0.27 -4.61 -26.76
N GLN A 150 0.47 -3.59 -27.19
CA GLN A 150 0.83 -3.36 -28.59
C GLN A 150 2.21 -3.95 -28.97
N SER A 151 2.98 -4.41 -27.99
CA SER A 151 4.35 -4.90 -28.18
C SER A 151 4.40 -6.42 -28.27
N GLU A 152 5.20 -6.94 -29.20
CA GLU A 152 5.52 -8.37 -29.27
C GLU A 152 6.42 -8.83 -28.12
N LYS A 153 7.31 -7.94 -27.66
CA LYS A 153 8.19 -8.25 -26.52
C LYS A 153 7.50 -8.10 -25.18
N GLY A 154 6.41 -7.33 -25.15
CA GLY A 154 5.68 -6.99 -23.93
C GLY A 154 6.45 -6.11 -22.95
N LYS A 155 5.78 -5.81 -21.83
CA LYS A 155 6.35 -5.11 -20.67
C LYS A 155 6.02 -5.87 -19.40
N TYR A 156 6.92 -5.83 -18.42
CA TYR A 156 6.67 -6.35 -17.09
C TYR A 156 6.10 -5.24 -16.20
N LEU A 157 4.88 -5.48 -15.68
CA LEU A 157 4.16 -4.56 -14.79
C LEU A 157 3.68 -5.32 -13.57
N VAL A 158 3.51 -4.61 -12.45
CA VAL A 158 2.85 -5.16 -11.26
C VAL A 158 1.36 -4.83 -11.35
N LEU A 159 0.53 -5.86 -11.45
CA LEU A 159 -0.91 -5.74 -11.66
C LEU A 159 -1.70 -6.67 -10.73
N SER A 160 -2.95 -6.30 -10.47
CA SER A 160 -3.92 -7.16 -9.77
C SER A 160 -4.65 -8.03 -10.79
N VAL A 161 -4.40 -9.34 -10.73
CA VAL A 161 -4.91 -10.34 -11.67
C VAL A 161 -5.35 -11.62 -10.94
N GLU A 162 -6.13 -12.46 -11.61
CA GLU A 162 -6.39 -13.81 -11.12
C GLU A 162 -5.09 -14.61 -11.00
N ASN A 163 -5.02 -15.45 -9.97
CA ASN A 163 -3.83 -16.25 -9.67
C ASN A 163 -3.45 -17.19 -10.81
N ASN A 164 -4.39 -17.90 -11.38
CA ASN A 164 -4.18 -18.84 -12.49
C ASN A 164 -2.92 -19.73 -12.31
N GLY A 165 -2.70 -20.23 -11.07
CA GLY A 165 -1.54 -21.05 -10.72
C GLY A 165 -0.22 -20.27 -10.54
N SER A 166 -0.21 -18.94 -10.58
CA SER A 166 0.99 -18.12 -10.40
C SER A 166 1.62 -18.32 -9.02
N ILE A 167 0.81 -18.25 -7.96
CA ILE A 167 1.24 -18.62 -6.59
C ILE A 167 0.67 -20.00 -6.27
N PRO A 168 1.51 -21.05 -6.16
CA PRO A 168 1.04 -22.41 -5.86
C PRO A 168 0.28 -22.46 -4.53
N GLY A 169 -0.84 -23.22 -4.54
CA GLY A 169 -1.66 -23.43 -3.34
C GLY A 169 -2.66 -22.34 -2.99
N LEU A 170 -2.73 -21.25 -3.77
CA LEU A 170 -3.89 -20.36 -3.83
C LEU A 170 -4.86 -20.87 -4.91
N ALA A 171 -6.15 -20.55 -4.78
CA ALA A 171 -7.13 -20.87 -5.81
C ALA A 171 -6.88 -20.04 -7.09
N ASP A 172 -7.24 -20.57 -8.24
CA ASP A 172 -6.99 -19.90 -9.53
C ASP A 172 -7.75 -18.58 -9.65
N GLU A 173 -8.94 -18.52 -9.07
CA GLU A 173 -9.79 -17.32 -9.02
C GLU A 173 -9.40 -16.29 -7.95
N ASP A 174 -8.40 -16.59 -7.11
CA ASP A 174 -7.90 -15.63 -6.14
C ASP A 174 -7.22 -14.47 -6.88
N VAL A 175 -7.64 -13.24 -6.60
CA VAL A 175 -6.97 -12.06 -7.14
C VAL A 175 -5.71 -11.78 -6.34
N ILE A 176 -4.58 -11.71 -7.03
CA ILE A 176 -3.26 -11.43 -6.46
C ILE A 176 -2.64 -10.21 -7.13
N GLU A 177 -1.80 -9.48 -6.40
CA GLU A 177 -0.93 -8.46 -6.97
C GLU A 177 0.44 -9.07 -7.22
N THR A 178 0.83 -9.16 -8.49
CA THR A 178 2.07 -9.80 -8.90
C THR A 178 2.64 -9.19 -10.17
N THR A 179 3.91 -9.50 -10.47
CA THR A 179 4.51 -9.16 -11.76
C THR A 179 3.81 -9.93 -12.87
N CYS A 180 3.38 -9.19 -13.89
CA CYS A 180 2.73 -9.73 -15.09
C CYS A 180 3.54 -9.34 -16.33
N LEU A 181 3.61 -10.24 -17.30
CA LEU A 181 4.00 -9.90 -18.66
C LEU A 181 2.76 -9.41 -19.41
N VAL A 182 2.77 -8.15 -19.79
CA VAL A 182 1.72 -7.53 -20.62
C VAL A 182 2.23 -7.47 -22.05
N SER A 183 1.57 -8.18 -22.95
CA SER A 183 1.94 -8.25 -24.37
C SER A 183 0.69 -8.25 -25.27
N LYS A 184 0.87 -8.31 -26.57
CA LYS A 184 -0.23 -8.45 -27.53
C LYS A 184 -1.10 -9.71 -27.29
N ASP A 185 -0.54 -10.73 -26.64
CA ASP A 185 -1.24 -11.98 -26.32
C ASP A 185 -2.05 -11.88 -25.01
N GLY A 186 -2.00 -10.74 -24.33
CA GLY A 186 -2.74 -10.46 -23.10
C GLY A 186 -1.84 -10.18 -21.90
N ILE A 187 -2.43 -10.34 -20.71
CA ILE A 187 -1.79 -10.12 -19.43
C ILE A 187 -1.60 -11.47 -18.75
N HIS A 188 -0.36 -11.83 -18.52
CA HIS A 188 0.01 -13.13 -17.96
C HIS A 188 0.81 -12.97 -16.68
N PRO A 189 0.31 -13.45 -15.52
CA PRO A 189 1.06 -13.41 -14.27
C PRO A 189 2.32 -14.27 -14.37
N VAL A 190 3.43 -13.73 -13.87
CA VAL A 190 4.68 -14.47 -13.78
C VAL A 190 4.59 -15.46 -12.62
N ARG A 191 4.92 -16.73 -12.89
CA ARG A 191 4.90 -17.78 -11.88
C ARG A 191 5.91 -17.49 -10.77
N VAL A 192 5.45 -17.60 -9.53
CA VAL A 192 6.27 -17.53 -8.33
C VAL A 192 6.62 -18.96 -7.91
N GLU A 193 7.89 -19.34 -8.02
CA GLU A 193 8.31 -20.75 -7.77
C GLU A 193 8.23 -21.11 -6.29
N GLU A 194 8.80 -20.24 -5.42
CA GLU A 194 8.79 -20.44 -3.99
C GLU A 194 8.34 -19.16 -3.27
N VAL A 195 7.44 -19.33 -2.31
CA VAL A 195 7.05 -18.28 -1.37
C VAL A 195 7.43 -18.76 0.02
N PRO A 196 8.23 -18.03 0.81
CA PRO A 196 8.55 -18.43 2.17
C PRO A 196 7.29 -18.65 2.99
N GLU A 197 7.33 -19.66 3.85
CA GLU A 197 6.17 -20.14 4.61
C GLU A 197 5.47 -19.01 5.37
N HIS A 198 6.23 -18.12 6.03
CA HIS A 198 5.64 -17.00 6.77
C HIS A 198 4.91 -15.99 5.87
N CYS A 199 5.45 -15.68 4.68
CA CYS A 199 4.77 -14.82 3.69
C CYS A 199 3.52 -15.51 3.15
N TYR A 200 3.62 -16.81 2.82
CA TYR A 200 2.52 -17.60 2.29
C TYR A 200 1.36 -17.71 3.28
N LEU A 201 1.63 -17.98 4.55
CA LEU A 201 0.60 -18.03 5.59
C LEU A 201 -0.10 -16.67 5.74
N LEU A 202 0.66 -15.56 5.69
CA LEU A 202 0.09 -14.23 5.77
C LEU A 202 -0.78 -13.90 4.55
N ILE A 203 -0.34 -14.27 3.34
CA ILE A 203 -1.15 -14.14 2.12
C ILE A 203 -2.46 -14.93 2.26
N ARG A 204 -2.41 -16.17 2.72
CA ARG A 204 -3.61 -17.00 2.91
C ARG A 204 -4.57 -16.42 3.94
N LEU A 205 -4.08 -15.90 5.05
CA LEU A 205 -4.93 -15.24 6.06
C LEU A 205 -5.69 -14.05 5.45
N ILE A 206 -5.00 -13.22 4.66
CA ILE A 206 -5.64 -12.08 4.00
C ILE A 206 -6.62 -12.54 2.93
N LYS A 207 -6.29 -13.55 2.12
CA LYS A 207 -7.24 -14.09 1.14
C LYS A 207 -8.51 -14.63 1.79
N MET A 208 -8.39 -15.31 2.91
CA MET A 208 -9.56 -15.80 3.66
C MET A 208 -10.37 -14.64 4.26
N TYR A 209 -9.68 -13.65 4.82
CA TYR A 209 -10.33 -12.42 5.30
C TYR A 209 -11.11 -11.71 4.18
N GLU A 210 -10.52 -11.55 2.99
CA GLU A 210 -11.17 -10.92 1.84
C GLU A 210 -12.43 -11.70 1.40
N LYS A 211 -12.33 -13.02 1.26
CA LYS A 211 -13.47 -13.89 0.88
C LYS A 211 -14.61 -13.79 1.88
N LEU A 212 -14.32 -13.94 3.17
CA LEU A 212 -15.33 -13.81 4.23
C LEU A 212 -15.92 -12.40 4.30
N THR A 213 -15.12 -11.35 4.02
CA THR A 213 -15.65 -9.98 3.98
C THR A 213 -16.66 -9.82 2.85
N VAL A 214 -16.35 -10.32 1.66
CA VAL A 214 -17.30 -10.31 0.52
C VAL A 214 -18.56 -11.10 0.85
N GLU A 215 -18.43 -12.28 1.46
CA GLU A 215 -19.55 -13.11 1.88
C GLU A 215 -20.41 -12.41 2.93
N ALA A 216 -19.78 -11.80 3.95
CA ALA A 216 -20.47 -11.04 4.98
C ALA A 216 -21.32 -9.91 4.40
N VAL A 217 -20.75 -9.15 3.44
CA VAL A 217 -21.46 -8.05 2.77
C VAL A 217 -22.62 -8.58 1.92
N LYS A 218 -22.42 -9.63 1.12
CA LYS A 218 -23.47 -10.22 0.28
C LYS A 218 -24.64 -10.75 1.08
N ASN A 219 -24.36 -11.39 2.23
CA ASN A 219 -25.37 -12.02 3.08
C ASN A 219 -25.83 -11.11 4.24
N GLN A 220 -25.26 -9.92 4.36
CA GLN A 220 -25.47 -8.99 5.48
C GLN A 220 -25.26 -9.65 6.85
N SER A 221 -24.36 -10.66 6.91
CA SER A 221 -24.12 -11.48 8.09
C SER A 221 -23.11 -10.85 9.03
N LYS A 222 -23.56 -10.52 10.23
CA LYS A 222 -22.73 -9.99 11.31
C LYS A 222 -21.71 -11.02 11.80
N GLU A 223 -22.12 -12.28 11.91
CA GLU A 223 -21.26 -13.38 12.34
C GLU A 223 -20.11 -13.58 11.38
N THR A 224 -20.38 -13.59 10.08
CA THR A 224 -19.35 -13.73 9.04
C THR A 224 -18.41 -12.52 9.02
N ALA A 225 -18.92 -11.29 9.25
CA ALA A 225 -18.09 -10.10 9.36
C ALA A 225 -17.13 -10.18 10.57
N VAL A 226 -17.61 -10.68 11.72
CA VAL A 226 -16.77 -10.92 12.89
C VAL A 226 -15.73 -12.00 12.62
N GLN A 227 -16.09 -13.10 11.97
CA GLN A 227 -15.15 -14.16 11.58
C GLN A 227 -14.08 -13.65 10.63
N ALA A 228 -14.44 -12.83 9.63
CA ALA A 228 -13.50 -12.21 8.73
C ALA A 228 -12.45 -11.39 9.51
N LEU A 229 -12.88 -10.49 10.38
CA LEU A 229 -11.98 -9.65 11.17
C LEU A 229 -11.12 -10.44 12.16
N MET A 230 -11.62 -11.57 12.70
CA MET A 230 -10.81 -12.46 13.55
C MET A 230 -9.60 -13.03 12.81
N LEU A 231 -9.72 -13.30 11.50
CA LEU A 231 -8.61 -13.80 10.68
C LEU A 231 -7.65 -12.70 10.26
N HIS A 232 -8.09 -11.44 10.29
CA HIS A 232 -7.21 -10.34 9.89
C HIS A 232 -6.03 -10.20 10.86
N PRO A 233 -4.76 -10.25 10.40
CA PRO A 233 -3.58 -10.29 11.28
C PRO A 233 -3.48 -9.11 12.25
N LEU A 234 -4.00 -7.94 11.89
CA LEU A 234 -3.98 -6.75 12.73
C LEU A 234 -5.07 -6.75 13.80
N VAL A 235 -6.11 -7.56 13.66
CA VAL A 235 -7.21 -7.70 14.62
C VAL A 235 -6.99 -8.91 15.52
N ASN A 236 -7.02 -10.11 14.96
CA ASN A 236 -6.73 -11.40 15.60
C ASN A 236 -7.32 -11.53 17.02
N SER A 237 -8.57 -11.11 17.21
CA SER A 237 -9.25 -11.10 18.50
C SER A 237 -10.77 -11.08 18.28
N TYR A 238 -11.48 -12.03 18.90
CA TYR A 238 -12.94 -12.09 18.85
C TYR A 238 -13.60 -10.83 19.42
N SER A 239 -13.18 -10.43 20.61
CA SER A 239 -13.78 -9.27 21.29
C SER A 239 -13.55 -7.97 20.52
N LEU A 240 -12.36 -7.79 19.96
CA LEU A 240 -12.04 -6.62 19.12
C LEU A 240 -12.80 -6.66 17.80
N ALA A 241 -12.84 -7.82 17.13
CA ALA A 241 -13.59 -8.00 15.89
C ALA A 241 -15.08 -7.66 16.07
N LYS A 242 -15.69 -8.17 17.16
CA LYS A 242 -17.07 -7.88 17.49
C LYS A 242 -17.32 -6.38 17.74
N GLN A 243 -16.46 -5.72 18.52
CA GLN A 243 -16.57 -4.28 18.78
C GLN A 243 -16.44 -3.46 17.50
N LEU A 244 -15.54 -3.83 16.59
CA LEU A 244 -15.35 -3.16 15.32
C LEU A 244 -16.59 -3.28 14.42
N VAL A 245 -17.18 -4.48 14.32
CA VAL A 245 -18.40 -4.71 13.52
C VAL A 245 -19.59 -3.97 14.15
N ASP A 246 -19.73 -4.02 15.49
CA ASP A 246 -20.79 -3.30 16.19
C ASP A 246 -20.68 -1.78 15.94
N LYS A 247 -19.46 -1.24 16.03
CA LYS A 247 -19.23 0.20 15.78
C LYS A 247 -19.43 0.58 14.32
N TYR A 248 -19.03 -0.28 13.39
CA TYR A 248 -19.31 -0.09 11.97
C TYR A 248 -20.80 -0.03 11.69
N ASN A 249 -21.57 -0.96 12.22
CA ASN A 249 -23.02 -0.98 12.10
C ASN A 249 -23.69 0.29 12.70
N GLU A 250 -23.20 0.76 13.85
CA GLU A 250 -23.69 2.00 14.46
C GLU A 250 -23.48 3.21 13.51
N VAL A 251 -22.29 3.33 12.91
CA VAL A 251 -21.92 4.48 12.06
C VAL A 251 -22.63 4.45 10.72
N TYR A 252 -22.81 3.27 10.13
CA TYR A 252 -23.33 3.10 8.76
C TYR A 252 -24.78 2.59 8.67
N GLY A 253 -25.53 2.62 9.76
CA GLY A 253 -26.96 2.37 9.75
C GLY A 253 -27.39 0.90 9.71
N GLY A 254 -26.56 -0.02 10.24
CA GLY A 254 -26.97 -1.41 10.43
C GLY A 254 -26.94 -2.24 9.15
N ILE A 255 -25.77 -2.32 8.50
CA ILE A 255 -25.58 -3.12 7.28
C ILE A 255 -25.62 -4.63 7.60
N PHE A 256 -25.07 -5.04 8.73
CA PHE A 256 -24.98 -6.44 9.15
C PHE A 256 -26.05 -6.77 10.23
N HIS A 257 -26.71 -7.92 10.05
CA HIS A 257 -27.79 -8.39 10.92
C HIS A 257 -27.40 -9.69 11.64
#